data_dfc67f33534d79fc090e9bbee5e6a7d7
#
_entry.id   dfc67f33534d79fc090e9bbee5e6a7d7
#
_cell.length_a   1.000
_cell.length_b   1.000
_cell.length_c   1.000
_cell.angle_alpha   90.00
_cell.angle_beta   90.00
_cell.angle_gamma   90.00
#
_symmetry.space_group_name_H-M   'P 1'
#
loop_
_entity.id
_entity.type
_entity.pdbx_description
1 polymer ?
#
loop_
_entity_poly.entity_id
_entity_poly.type
_entity_poly.pdbx_seq_one_letter_code
_entity_poly.pdbx_strand_id
1 'polypeptide(L)'
;MESSKPDEGAKSRKTKSITFRLDSIVVEELQRDANEGEISLNVLVNQVLKRYVEWDRYENKLGMMPIPKLMLATLIDEAMQLAADAKITDLESYRAKIVNNAAQTALKVMKDSVLFMRKEYSFWTVLDVLRQYMKVAGIISDHRIEMGRKHVFIIKHDLGENWSLFAKELLSKIFIELAQVRAEISTTPKTVRAEISL
;
A
#
# COMPACT_ATOMS: atom_id res chain seq x y z
N MET A 1 -19.72 1.41 44.90
CA MET A 1 -19.97 2.56 44.04
C MET A 1 -18.89 2.53 42.95
N GLU A 2 -19.19 1.87 41.84
CA GLU A 2 -18.33 1.74 40.66
C GLU A 2 -18.63 2.91 39.73
N SER A 3 -17.64 3.77 39.52
CA SER A 3 -17.74 4.86 38.55
C SER A 3 -17.35 4.33 37.18
N SER A 4 -18.33 4.09 36.34
CA SER A 4 -18.19 3.81 34.92
C SER A 4 -17.51 5.00 34.21
N LYS A 5 -16.36 4.75 33.58
CA LYS A 5 -15.72 5.69 32.65
C LYS A 5 -16.62 5.84 31.41
N PRO A 6 -16.79 7.06 30.88
CA PRO A 6 -17.54 7.28 29.66
C PRO A 6 -16.74 6.74 28.46
N ASP A 7 -17.46 5.99 27.63
CA ASP A 7 -17.10 5.54 26.29
C ASP A 7 -16.66 6.76 25.44
N GLU A 8 -15.41 6.77 24.99
CA GLU A 8 -14.92 7.77 24.04
C GLU A 8 -15.60 7.54 22.67
N GLY A 9 -16.74 8.17 22.52
CA GLY A 9 -17.57 8.12 21.34
C GLY A 9 -16.81 8.40 20.05
N ALA A 10 -16.97 7.52 19.09
CA ALA A 10 -16.57 7.68 17.72
C ALA A 10 -16.91 9.10 17.24
N LYS A 11 -15.90 9.92 16.90
CA LYS A 11 -16.08 11.26 16.34
C LYS A 11 -16.97 11.15 15.11
N SER A 12 -18.22 11.55 15.22
CA SER A 12 -19.16 11.68 14.12
C SER A 12 -18.49 12.51 13.01
N ARG A 13 -18.24 11.90 11.84
CA ARG A 13 -17.70 12.60 10.69
C ARG A 13 -18.73 13.63 10.23
N LYS A 14 -18.45 14.92 10.46
CA LYS A 14 -19.30 16.01 9.98
C LYS A 14 -19.32 15.95 8.45
N THR A 15 -20.50 15.79 7.87
CA THR A 15 -20.72 15.86 6.42
C THR A 15 -21.17 17.26 6.02
N LYS A 16 -20.85 17.68 4.80
CA LYS A 16 -21.35 18.91 4.17
C LYS A 16 -21.96 18.55 2.83
N SER A 17 -23.10 19.14 2.50
CA SER A 17 -23.68 19.03 1.16
C SER A 17 -23.04 20.04 0.22
N ILE A 18 -22.71 19.60 -0.99
CA ILE A 18 -22.16 20.42 -2.08
C ILE A 18 -22.91 20.01 -3.35
N THR A 19 -23.26 20.99 -4.18
CA THR A 19 -23.88 20.76 -5.49
C THR A 19 -22.85 21.00 -6.59
N PHE A 20 -22.73 20.06 -7.52
CA PHE A 20 -21.89 20.17 -8.71
C PHE A 20 -22.76 20.19 -9.96
N ARG A 21 -22.30 20.91 -10.99
CA ARG A 21 -22.74 20.71 -12.36
C ARG A 21 -21.71 19.83 -13.07
N LEU A 22 -22.14 18.70 -13.53
CA LEU A 22 -21.30 17.72 -14.21
C LEU A 22 -21.81 17.49 -15.63
N ASP A 23 -20.93 17.02 -16.53
CA ASP A 23 -21.31 16.57 -17.85
C ASP A 23 -22.30 15.40 -17.74
N SER A 24 -23.34 15.41 -18.59
CA SER A 24 -24.36 14.35 -18.60
C SER A 24 -23.76 12.96 -18.79
N ILE A 25 -22.78 12.83 -19.70
CA ILE A 25 -22.07 11.60 -19.96
C ILE A 25 -21.37 11.07 -18.70
N VAL A 26 -20.71 11.96 -17.95
CA VAL A 26 -20.05 11.60 -16.70
C VAL A 26 -21.05 11.11 -15.66
N VAL A 27 -22.20 11.79 -15.55
CA VAL A 27 -23.28 11.39 -14.62
C VAL A 27 -23.83 10.01 -14.98
N GLU A 28 -24.07 9.76 -16.27
CA GLU A 28 -24.58 8.47 -16.77
C GLU A 28 -23.61 7.32 -16.49
N GLU A 29 -22.31 7.51 -16.73
CA GLU A 29 -21.29 6.51 -16.44
C GLU A 29 -21.21 6.23 -14.92
N LEU A 30 -21.13 7.29 -14.09
CA LEU A 30 -21.12 7.13 -12.65
C LEU A 30 -22.37 6.44 -12.11
N GLN A 31 -23.55 6.70 -12.70
CA GLN A 31 -24.79 6.03 -12.33
C GLN A 31 -24.77 4.55 -12.69
N ARG A 32 -24.19 4.21 -13.85
CA ARG A 32 -24.00 2.81 -14.27
C ARG A 32 -23.09 2.07 -13.30
N ASP A 33 -21.92 2.64 -13.01
CA ASP A 33 -20.95 2.04 -12.09
C ASP A 33 -21.54 1.89 -10.67
N ALA A 34 -22.32 2.87 -10.21
CA ALA A 34 -22.99 2.80 -8.92
C ALA A 34 -24.01 1.65 -8.86
N ASN A 35 -24.80 1.49 -9.93
CA ASN A 35 -25.78 0.39 -10.04
C ASN A 35 -25.08 -0.98 -10.10
N GLU A 36 -24.00 -1.13 -10.88
CA GLU A 36 -23.21 -2.36 -10.96
C GLU A 36 -22.56 -2.70 -9.60
N GLY A 37 -22.11 -1.70 -8.86
CA GLY A 37 -21.54 -1.85 -7.54
C GLY A 37 -22.56 -1.98 -6.40
N GLU A 38 -23.87 -1.96 -6.71
CA GLU A 38 -24.96 -1.99 -5.71
C GLU A 38 -24.85 -0.91 -4.63
N ILE A 39 -24.35 0.29 -5.01
CA ILE A 39 -24.19 1.45 -4.12
C ILE A 39 -24.93 2.68 -4.67
N SER A 40 -25.20 3.68 -3.81
CA SER A 40 -25.77 4.93 -4.30
C SER A 40 -24.73 5.79 -5.05
N LEU A 41 -25.18 6.60 -6.01
CA LEU A 41 -24.34 7.56 -6.71
C LEU A 41 -23.57 8.48 -5.73
N ASN A 42 -24.20 8.94 -4.65
CA ASN A 42 -23.53 9.75 -3.64
C ASN A 42 -22.37 9.00 -2.94
N VAL A 43 -22.53 7.71 -2.69
CA VAL A 43 -21.47 6.87 -2.11
C VAL A 43 -20.31 6.75 -3.10
N LEU A 44 -20.59 6.46 -4.38
CA LEU A 44 -19.56 6.35 -5.41
C LEU A 44 -18.80 7.66 -5.58
N VAL A 45 -19.49 8.79 -5.77
CA VAL A 45 -18.87 10.11 -5.92
C VAL A 45 -18.00 10.46 -4.71
N ASN A 46 -18.49 10.19 -3.49
CA ASN A 46 -17.69 10.43 -2.27
C ASN A 46 -16.42 9.53 -2.24
N GLN A 47 -16.49 8.28 -2.71
CA GLN A 47 -15.31 7.40 -2.82
C GLN A 47 -14.30 7.95 -3.82
N VAL A 48 -14.74 8.42 -4.99
CA VAL A 48 -13.89 9.01 -6.04
C VAL A 48 -13.20 10.27 -5.52
N LEU A 49 -13.97 11.20 -4.93
CA LEU A 49 -13.41 12.45 -4.37
C LEU A 49 -12.45 12.17 -3.20
N LYS A 50 -12.76 11.17 -2.37
CA LYS A 50 -11.87 10.76 -1.30
C LYS A 50 -10.56 10.18 -1.85
N ARG A 51 -10.61 9.34 -2.89
CA ARG A 51 -9.43 8.82 -3.58
C ARG A 51 -8.58 9.97 -4.12
N TYR A 52 -9.19 10.93 -4.79
CA TYR A 52 -8.47 12.11 -5.29
C TYR A 52 -7.73 12.86 -4.16
N VAL A 53 -8.40 13.14 -3.03
CA VAL A 53 -7.79 13.85 -1.90
C VAL A 53 -6.71 13.05 -1.20
N GLU A 54 -6.90 11.73 -1.08
CA GLU A 54 -5.98 10.84 -0.37
C GLU A 54 -4.78 10.41 -1.21
N TRP A 55 -4.94 10.37 -2.57
CA TRP A 55 -3.93 9.80 -3.45
C TRP A 55 -3.71 10.57 -4.76
N ASP A 56 -4.69 10.65 -5.66
CA ASP A 56 -4.48 11.03 -7.07
C ASP A 56 -3.81 12.41 -7.22
N ARG A 57 -4.10 13.35 -6.35
CA ARG A 57 -3.46 14.69 -6.32
C ARG A 57 -1.94 14.65 -6.06
N TYR A 58 -1.43 13.53 -5.59
CA TYR A 58 0.00 13.36 -5.29
C TYR A 58 0.76 12.62 -6.39
N GLU A 59 0.11 11.82 -7.23
CA GLU A 59 0.74 10.96 -8.22
C GLU A 59 1.76 11.68 -9.09
N ASN A 60 1.36 12.77 -9.73
CA ASN A 60 2.27 13.57 -10.59
C ASN A 60 3.46 14.16 -9.81
N LYS A 61 3.25 14.52 -8.55
CA LYS A 61 4.29 15.12 -7.69
C LYS A 61 5.29 14.11 -7.18
N LEU A 62 4.88 12.85 -7.08
CA LEU A 62 5.72 11.73 -6.68
C LEU A 62 6.41 11.04 -7.87
N GLY A 63 6.17 11.54 -9.10
CA GLY A 63 6.74 10.93 -10.31
C GLY A 63 6.19 9.53 -10.60
N MET A 64 4.97 9.25 -10.17
CA MET A 64 4.33 7.96 -10.41
C MET A 64 3.79 7.87 -11.82
N MET A 65 3.85 6.68 -12.38
CA MET A 65 3.20 6.33 -13.63
C MET A 65 2.40 5.03 -13.46
N PRO A 66 1.22 4.92 -14.10
CA PRO A 66 0.44 3.70 -14.05
C PRO A 66 1.14 2.62 -14.91
N ILE A 67 1.54 1.52 -14.28
CA ILE A 67 2.03 0.32 -14.96
C ILE A 67 1.24 -0.90 -14.46
N PRO A 68 0.97 -1.89 -15.30
CA PRO A 68 0.35 -3.12 -14.86
C PRO A 68 1.17 -3.76 -13.73
N LYS A 69 0.52 -4.16 -12.63
CA LYS A 69 1.21 -4.74 -11.47
C LYS A 69 2.05 -5.96 -11.81
N LEU A 70 1.61 -6.77 -12.78
CA LEU A 70 2.32 -7.96 -13.23
C LEU A 70 3.66 -7.63 -13.91
N MET A 71 3.80 -6.45 -14.49
CA MET A 71 4.99 -6.06 -15.24
C MET A 71 6.25 -6.06 -14.35
N LEU A 72 6.15 -5.57 -13.10
CA LEU A 72 7.29 -5.57 -12.18
C LEU A 72 7.74 -7.01 -11.84
N ALA A 73 6.79 -7.89 -11.58
CA ALA A 73 7.09 -9.31 -11.31
C ALA A 73 7.77 -9.95 -12.51
N THR A 74 7.21 -9.77 -13.73
CA THR A 74 7.78 -10.29 -14.97
C THR A 74 9.21 -9.79 -15.19
N LEU A 75 9.50 -8.50 -14.98
CA LEU A 75 10.85 -7.97 -15.16
C LEU A 75 11.87 -8.60 -14.20
N ILE A 76 11.48 -8.88 -12.96
CA ILE A 76 12.36 -9.56 -12.01
C ILE A 76 12.57 -11.02 -12.40
N ASP A 77 11.51 -11.70 -12.81
CA ASP A 77 11.58 -13.10 -13.21
C ASP A 77 12.42 -13.28 -14.48
N GLU A 78 12.27 -12.42 -15.48
CA GLU A 78 13.09 -12.39 -16.70
C GLU A 78 14.57 -12.11 -16.38
N ALA A 79 14.85 -11.17 -15.49
CA ALA A 79 16.23 -10.91 -15.06
C ALA A 79 16.87 -12.15 -14.39
N MET A 80 16.09 -12.90 -13.61
CA MET A 80 16.57 -14.15 -13.00
C MET A 80 16.78 -15.25 -14.05
N GLN A 81 15.89 -15.36 -15.04
CA GLN A 81 16.02 -16.33 -16.12
C GLN A 81 17.27 -16.05 -16.96
N LEU A 82 17.47 -14.79 -17.35
CA LEU A 82 18.69 -14.38 -18.09
C LEU A 82 19.99 -14.68 -17.32
N ALA A 83 19.97 -14.50 -16.00
CA ALA A 83 21.11 -14.84 -15.16
C ALA A 83 21.40 -16.35 -15.14
N ALA A 84 20.35 -17.17 -15.12
CA ALA A 84 20.47 -18.63 -15.19
C ALA A 84 21.02 -19.08 -16.55
N ASP A 85 20.51 -18.52 -17.64
CA ASP A 85 20.95 -18.78 -19.02
C ASP A 85 22.42 -18.37 -19.25
N ALA A 86 22.83 -17.27 -18.63
CA ALA A 86 24.22 -16.82 -18.61
C ALA A 86 25.13 -17.63 -17.69
N LYS A 87 24.60 -18.70 -17.04
CA LYS A 87 25.33 -19.60 -16.13
C LYS A 87 26.02 -18.85 -14.98
N ILE A 88 25.37 -17.84 -14.44
CA ILE A 88 25.86 -17.17 -13.22
C ILE A 88 25.88 -18.20 -12.09
N THR A 89 27.04 -18.42 -11.50
CA THR A 89 27.29 -19.49 -10.51
C THR A 89 26.58 -19.27 -9.17
N ASP A 90 26.37 -18.00 -8.78
CA ASP A 90 25.71 -17.62 -7.54
C ASP A 90 24.42 -16.85 -7.83
N LEU A 91 23.37 -17.57 -8.22
CA LEU A 91 22.06 -17.03 -8.51
C LEU A 91 21.38 -16.42 -7.28
N GLU A 92 21.63 -16.93 -6.08
CA GLU A 92 21.05 -16.40 -4.85
C GLU A 92 21.63 -15.03 -4.50
N SER A 93 22.95 -14.85 -4.61
CA SER A 93 23.58 -13.55 -4.42
C SER A 93 23.13 -12.54 -5.49
N TYR A 94 22.98 -12.99 -6.74
CA TYR A 94 22.48 -12.17 -7.83
C TYR A 94 21.03 -11.70 -7.56
N ARG A 95 20.15 -12.62 -7.14
CA ARG A 95 18.76 -12.33 -6.72
C ARG A 95 18.74 -11.31 -5.59
N ALA A 96 19.51 -11.56 -4.53
CA ALA A 96 19.59 -10.67 -3.37
C ALA A 96 20.02 -9.24 -3.78
N LYS A 97 20.96 -9.12 -4.72
CA LYS A 97 21.41 -7.82 -5.25
C LYS A 97 20.30 -7.09 -6.00
N ILE A 98 19.56 -7.77 -6.88
CA ILE A 98 18.44 -7.17 -7.62
C ILE A 98 17.36 -6.71 -6.63
N VAL A 99 16.94 -7.59 -5.73
CA VAL A 99 15.92 -7.32 -4.72
C VAL A 99 16.32 -6.14 -3.82
N ASN A 100 17.55 -6.13 -3.31
CA ASN A 100 18.02 -5.04 -2.46
C ASN A 100 18.07 -3.70 -3.20
N ASN A 101 18.57 -3.67 -4.44
CA ASN A 101 18.65 -2.44 -5.25
C ASN A 101 17.25 -1.88 -5.57
N ALA A 102 16.31 -2.76 -5.93
CA ALA A 102 14.92 -2.37 -6.15
C ALA A 102 14.27 -1.84 -4.87
N ALA A 103 14.50 -2.50 -3.73
CA ALA A 103 13.99 -2.08 -2.44
C ALA A 103 14.58 -0.73 -1.98
N GLN A 104 15.87 -0.49 -2.24
CA GLN A 104 16.50 0.81 -1.95
C GLN A 104 15.89 1.94 -2.78
N THR A 105 15.61 1.70 -4.05
CA THR A 105 14.94 2.68 -4.92
C THR A 105 13.53 2.95 -4.44
N ALA A 106 12.75 1.91 -4.15
CA ALA A 106 11.40 2.03 -3.64
C ALA A 106 11.34 2.71 -2.25
N LEU A 107 12.34 2.49 -1.39
CA LEU A 107 12.46 3.17 -0.10
C LEU A 107 12.60 4.68 -0.27
N LYS A 108 13.39 5.17 -1.23
CA LYS A 108 13.50 6.62 -1.52
C LYS A 108 12.14 7.20 -1.88
N VAL A 109 11.43 6.55 -2.80
CA VAL A 109 10.07 6.97 -3.18
C VAL A 109 9.13 6.96 -1.98
N MET A 110 9.23 5.94 -1.11
CA MET A 110 8.40 5.86 0.10
C MET A 110 8.72 6.97 1.10
N LYS A 111 10.00 7.31 1.30
CA LYS A 111 10.42 8.47 2.13
C LYS A 111 9.75 9.75 1.66
N ASP A 112 9.88 10.05 0.37
CA ASP A 112 9.31 11.25 -0.23
C ASP A 112 7.79 11.25 -0.11
N SER A 113 7.15 10.11 -0.33
CA SER A 113 5.70 9.95 -0.25
C SER A 113 5.18 10.20 1.17
N VAL A 114 5.78 9.57 2.18
CA VAL A 114 5.35 9.76 3.59
C VAL A 114 5.51 11.22 3.99
N LEU A 115 6.68 11.81 3.72
CA LEU A 115 6.94 13.20 4.07
C LEU A 115 6.02 14.17 3.33
N PHE A 116 5.80 13.94 2.04
CA PHE A 116 4.96 14.80 1.22
C PHE A 116 3.48 14.71 1.61
N MET A 117 2.98 13.50 1.85
CA MET A 117 1.57 13.24 2.13
C MET A 117 1.19 13.47 3.60
N ARG A 118 2.10 13.16 4.55
CA ARG A 118 1.81 13.16 6.00
C ARG A 118 2.66 14.13 6.81
N LYS A 119 3.71 14.72 6.23
CA LYS A 119 4.61 15.73 6.83
C LYS A 119 5.47 15.24 7.99
N GLU A 120 5.36 13.98 8.38
CA GLU A 120 6.11 13.40 9.48
C GLU A 120 6.33 11.89 9.28
N TYR A 121 7.35 11.36 9.92
CA TYR A 121 7.59 9.92 10.01
C TYR A 121 7.14 9.42 11.38
N SER A 122 6.20 8.49 11.37
CA SER A 122 5.78 7.70 12.51
C SER A 122 5.30 6.33 12.05
N PHE A 123 5.18 5.37 12.93
CA PHE A 123 4.61 4.07 12.59
C PHE A 123 3.24 4.21 11.88
N TRP A 124 2.39 5.08 12.40
CA TRP A 124 1.03 5.25 11.88
C TRP A 124 0.98 5.93 10.52
N THR A 125 1.80 6.97 10.29
CA THR A 125 1.86 7.66 9.00
C THR A 125 2.47 6.77 7.92
N VAL A 126 3.49 6.00 8.27
CA VAL A 126 4.12 5.02 7.37
C VAL A 126 3.14 3.91 7.01
N LEU A 127 2.46 3.33 8.00
CA LEU A 127 1.46 2.28 7.77
C LEU A 127 0.29 2.77 6.91
N ASP A 128 -0.17 3.99 7.14
CA ASP A 128 -1.25 4.60 6.35
C ASP A 128 -0.84 4.77 4.89
N VAL A 129 0.34 5.30 4.62
CA VAL A 129 0.86 5.45 3.25
C VAL A 129 1.07 4.09 2.59
N LEU A 130 1.62 3.09 3.29
CA LEU A 130 1.74 1.72 2.77
C LEU A 130 0.38 1.13 2.36
N ARG A 131 -0.65 1.31 3.19
CA ARG A 131 -2.01 0.86 2.86
C ARG A 131 -2.57 1.56 1.64
N GLN A 132 -2.31 2.86 1.47
CA GLN A 132 -2.71 3.60 0.28
C GLN A 132 -2.03 3.05 -0.98
N TYR A 133 -0.71 2.80 -0.93
CA TYR A 133 0.01 2.16 -2.04
C TYR A 133 -0.58 0.81 -2.43
N MET A 134 -0.83 -0.07 -1.44
CA MET A 134 -1.42 -1.38 -1.72
C MET A 134 -2.80 -1.25 -2.36
N LYS A 135 -3.64 -0.36 -1.82
CA LYS A 135 -4.99 -0.10 -2.34
C LYS A 135 -4.97 0.37 -3.79
N VAL A 136 -4.10 1.31 -4.13
CA VAL A 136 -4.00 1.85 -5.50
C VAL A 136 -3.40 0.83 -6.47
N ALA A 137 -2.45 0.03 -6.02
CA ALA A 137 -1.88 -1.07 -6.79
C ALA A 137 -2.85 -2.26 -6.97
N GLY A 138 -4.05 -2.23 -6.38
CA GLY A 138 -4.99 -3.35 -6.40
C GLY A 138 -4.46 -4.58 -5.68
N ILE A 139 -3.59 -4.37 -4.67
CA ILE A 139 -3.02 -5.43 -3.82
C ILE A 139 -3.78 -5.47 -2.51
N ILE A 140 -4.22 -6.65 -2.12
CA ILE A 140 -4.98 -6.82 -0.86
C ILE A 140 -4.03 -6.68 0.31
N SER A 141 -4.33 -5.76 1.22
CA SER A 141 -3.60 -5.63 2.47
C SER A 141 -4.54 -5.51 3.67
N ASP A 142 -4.13 -6.07 4.78
CA ASP A 142 -4.84 -6.03 6.05
C ASP A 142 -3.90 -5.63 7.17
N HIS A 143 -4.41 -4.90 8.14
CA HIS A 143 -3.70 -4.56 9.37
C HIS A 143 -4.60 -4.81 10.57
N ARG A 144 -4.11 -5.60 11.50
CA ARG A 144 -4.80 -5.93 12.73
C ARG A 144 -3.88 -5.86 13.93
N ILE A 145 -4.47 -5.75 15.10
CA ILE A 145 -3.76 -5.76 16.37
C ILE A 145 -4.07 -7.08 17.06
N GLU A 146 -3.04 -7.86 17.37
CA GLU A 146 -3.13 -9.11 18.09
C GLU A 146 -2.56 -8.92 19.51
N MET A 147 -3.17 -9.53 20.51
CA MET A 147 -2.71 -9.48 21.91
C MET A 147 -2.46 -8.06 22.46
N GLY A 148 -3.21 -7.07 21.97
CA GLY A 148 -3.22 -5.69 22.46
C GLY A 148 -2.02 -4.81 22.08
N ARG A 149 -0.89 -5.38 21.63
CA ARG A 149 0.33 -4.62 21.28
C ARG A 149 1.03 -5.09 20.02
N LYS A 150 0.69 -6.27 19.52
CA LYS A 150 1.31 -6.83 18.33
C LYS A 150 0.55 -6.39 17.08
N HIS A 151 1.16 -5.58 16.27
CA HIS A 151 0.62 -5.16 14.99
C HIS A 151 1.02 -6.16 13.92
N VAL A 152 0.04 -6.63 13.16
CA VAL A 152 0.26 -7.58 12.06
C VAL A 152 -0.22 -6.94 10.78
N PHE A 153 0.72 -6.71 9.85
CA PHE A 153 0.43 -6.21 8.52
C PHE A 153 0.63 -7.35 7.50
N ILE A 154 -0.43 -7.65 6.76
CA ILE A 154 -0.46 -8.76 5.80
C ILE A 154 -0.73 -8.21 4.42
N ILE A 155 0.06 -8.64 3.44
CA ILE A 155 -0.12 -8.37 2.02
C ILE A 155 -0.40 -9.69 1.33
N LYS A 156 -1.49 -9.77 0.54
CA LYS A 156 -1.82 -10.92 -0.31
C LYS A 156 -1.72 -10.49 -1.77
N HIS A 157 -1.01 -11.27 -2.57
CA HIS A 157 -0.72 -10.98 -3.97
C HIS A 157 -0.60 -12.24 -4.82
N ASP A 158 -0.53 -12.05 -6.12
CA ASP A 158 -0.36 -13.08 -7.15
C ASP A 158 0.93 -12.88 -7.99
N LEU A 159 1.93 -12.18 -7.40
CA LEU A 159 3.13 -11.70 -8.10
C LEU A 159 4.37 -12.60 -7.93
N GLY A 160 4.23 -13.76 -7.29
CA GLY A 160 5.28 -14.76 -7.16
C GLY A 160 6.30 -14.50 -6.04
N GLU A 161 7.27 -15.42 -5.93
CA GLU A 161 8.26 -15.45 -4.84
C GLU A 161 9.22 -14.24 -4.90
N ASN A 162 9.72 -13.88 -6.08
CA ASN A 162 10.66 -12.78 -6.22
C ASN A 162 10.06 -11.44 -5.78
N TRP A 163 8.77 -11.22 -6.05
CA TRP A 163 8.06 -10.04 -5.54
C TRP A 163 7.91 -10.11 -4.01
N SER A 164 7.63 -11.27 -3.45
CA SER A 164 7.56 -11.44 -1.98
C SER A 164 8.88 -11.10 -1.31
N LEU A 165 10.01 -11.53 -1.89
CA LEU A 165 11.34 -11.20 -1.38
C LEU A 165 11.63 -9.68 -1.49
N PHE A 166 11.28 -9.06 -2.60
CA PHE A 166 11.34 -7.61 -2.77
C PHE A 166 10.50 -6.87 -1.70
N ALA A 167 9.24 -7.29 -1.52
CA ALA A 167 8.36 -6.67 -0.54
C ALA A 167 8.85 -6.86 0.90
N LYS A 168 9.41 -8.03 1.24
CA LYS A 168 10.06 -8.30 2.52
C LYS A 168 11.21 -7.32 2.78
N GLU A 169 12.12 -7.20 1.82
CA GLU A 169 13.28 -6.32 1.94
C GLU A 169 12.86 -4.86 2.05
N LEU A 170 11.91 -4.43 1.24
CA LEU A 170 11.36 -3.07 1.28
C LEU A 170 10.69 -2.77 2.61
N LEU A 171 9.80 -3.64 3.10
CA LEU A 171 9.12 -3.45 4.38
C LEU A 171 10.08 -3.42 5.56
N SER A 172 11.11 -4.28 5.55
CA SER A 172 12.15 -4.27 6.57
C SER A 172 12.82 -2.90 6.66
N LYS A 173 13.23 -2.35 5.51
CA LYS A 173 13.86 -1.02 5.46
C LYS A 173 12.89 0.10 5.87
N ILE A 174 11.65 0.05 5.40
CA ILE A 174 10.63 1.05 5.74
C ILE A 174 10.37 1.08 7.25
N PHE A 175 10.16 -0.07 7.88
CA PHE A 175 9.88 -0.12 9.32
C PHE A 175 11.08 0.33 10.16
N ILE A 176 12.30 -0.05 9.77
CA ILE A 176 13.51 0.37 10.49
C ILE A 176 13.78 1.86 10.30
N GLU A 177 13.80 2.35 9.05
CA GLU A 177 14.30 3.70 8.74
C GLU A 177 13.24 4.79 8.92
N LEU A 178 11.95 4.49 8.66
CA LEU A 178 10.90 5.51 8.70
C LEU A 178 10.04 5.40 9.96
N ALA A 179 9.68 4.18 10.34
CA ALA A 179 8.84 3.96 11.52
C ALA A 179 9.65 3.75 12.80
N GLN A 180 10.97 3.56 12.71
CA GLN A 180 11.88 3.30 13.84
C GLN A 180 11.49 2.09 14.70
N VAL A 181 10.90 1.09 14.06
CA VAL A 181 10.47 -0.16 14.68
C VAL A 181 11.08 -1.35 13.96
N ARG A 182 11.27 -2.46 14.67
CA ARG A 182 11.67 -3.73 14.06
C ARG A 182 10.43 -4.55 13.73
N ALA A 183 10.45 -5.20 12.58
CA ALA A 183 9.40 -6.10 12.15
C ALA A 183 10.01 -7.49 11.87
N GLU A 184 9.34 -8.53 12.34
CA GLU A 184 9.60 -9.90 11.90
C GLU A 184 8.78 -10.16 10.64
N ILE A 185 9.47 -10.44 9.51
CA ILE A 185 8.80 -10.54 8.21
C ILE A 185 8.98 -11.94 7.64
N SER A 186 7.87 -12.63 7.45
CA SER A 186 7.77 -13.92 6.78
C SER A 186 7.10 -13.80 5.43
N THR A 187 7.46 -14.68 4.49
CA THR A 187 6.94 -14.66 3.12
C THR A 187 6.56 -16.06 2.64
N THR A 188 5.57 -16.08 1.76
CA THR A 188 5.27 -17.19 0.85
C THR A 188 5.20 -16.61 -0.57
N PRO A 189 5.12 -17.42 -1.64
CA PRO A 189 4.96 -16.89 -3.00
C PRO A 189 3.73 -16.00 -3.23
N LYS A 190 2.79 -15.96 -2.28
CA LYS A 190 1.52 -15.21 -2.41
C LYS A 190 1.22 -14.30 -1.22
N THR A 191 2.09 -14.27 -0.21
CA THR A 191 1.80 -13.52 1.03
C THR A 191 3.09 -12.98 1.64
N VAL A 192 3.03 -11.75 2.12
CA VAL A 192 4.04 -11.14 2.98
C VAL A 192 3.37 -10.77 4.30
N ARG A 193 3.93 -11.24 5.42
CA ARG A 193 3.41 -10.96 6.77
C ARG A 193 4.50 -10.30 7.59
N ALA A 194 4.22 -9.10 8.07
CA ALA A 194 5.07 -8.36 8.99
C ALA A 194 4.43 -8.28 10.37
N GLU A 195 5.17 -8.66 11.40
CA GLU A 195 4.78 -8.60 12.81
C GLU A 195 5.62 -7.57 13.52
N ILE A 196 4.97 -6.60 14.15
CA ILE A 196 5.59 -5.44 14.79
C ILE A 196 5.09 -5.35 16.22
N SER A 197 6.00 -5.30 17.19
CA SER A 197 5.70 -5.03 18.60
C SER A 197 6.06 -3.57 18.91
N LEU A 198 5.06 -2.80 19.35
CA LEU A 198 5.21 -1.39 19.76
C LEU A 198 5.30 -1.26 21.28
#